data_32d3838c7ef167eee6b45352e8d7d831
#
_entry.id   32d3838c7ef167eee6b45352e8d7d831
#
_cell.length_a   1.000
_cell.length_b   1.000
_cell.length_c   1.000
_cell.angle_alpha   90.00
_cell.angle_beta   90.00
_cell.angle_gamma   90.00
#
_symmetry.space_group_name_H-M   'P 1'
#
loop_
_entity.id
_entity.type
_entity.pdbx_description
1 polymer ?
#
loop_
_entity_poly.entity_id
_entity_poly.type
_entity_poly.pdbx_seq_one_letter_code
_entity_poly.pdbx_strand_id
1 'polypeptide(L)'
;NYSTSKQKMYTVGGAINIPFNELFDLVPRVRRQKLTVKTAVLEREVKFEEMKREIIELYATATSQLNVLKLRAEALELANMQYDIAEKNFVNNTINTGDLSVEKERQSTALEAFEKSRFEVTKSLMILEVVTRTPILKK
;
A
#
# COMPACT_ATOMS: atom_id res chain seq x y z
N ASN A 1 56.97 -86.88 -2.06
CA ASN A 1 56.86 -85.49 -1.55
C ASN A 1 55.98 -84.65 -2.49
N TYR A 2 54.69 -84.54 -2.14
CA TYR A 2 53.81 -83.62 -2.88
C TYR A 2 53.85 -82.26 -2.18
N SER A 3 54.38 -81.28 -2.89
CA SER A 3 54.31 -79.88 -2.44
C SER A 3 53.00 -79.24 -2.84
N THR A 4 52.13 -79.02 -1.86
CA THR A 4 50.83 -78.37 -2.07
C THR A 4 51.03 -76.85 -1.98
N SER A 5 51.17 -76.20 -3.16
CA SER A 5 51.17 -74.75 -3.27
C SER A 5 49.74 -74.19 -3.03
N LYS A 6 49.52 -73.58 -1.89
CA LYS A 6 48.28 -72.85 -1.61
C LYS A 6 48.37 -71.45 -2.27
N GLN A 7 47.79 -71.33 -3.45
CA GLN A 7 47.59 -70.05 -4.10
C GLN A 7 46.38 -69.28 -3.45
N LYS A 8 46.67 -68.24 -2.69
CA LYS A 8 45.61 -67.37 -2.16
C LYS A 8 45.30 -66.34 -3.24
N MET A 9 44.10 -66.49 -3.84
CA MET A 9 43.54 -65.51 -4.77
C MET A 9 42.73 -64.51 -4.01
N TYR A 10 43.15 -63.26 -3.98
CA TYR A 10 42.35 -62.13 -3.42
C TYR A 10 41.61 -61.46 -4.57
N THR A 11 40.28 -61.63 -4.62
CA THR A 11 39.43 -60.90 -5.56
C THR A 11 38.92 -59.67 -4.82
N VAL A 12 39.44 -58.48 -5.16
CA VAL A 12 38.85 -57.22 -4.69
C VAL A 12 37.86 -56.74 -5.74
N GLY A 13 36.59 -57.04 -5.54
CA GLY A 13 35.48 -56.57 -6.37
C GLY A 13 34.86 -55.30 -5.74
N GLY A 14 35.24 -54.10 -6.22
CA GLY A 14 34.53 -52.90 -5.93
C GLY A 14 33.42 -52.67 -6.99
N ALA A 15 32.15 -52.91 -6.62
CA ALA A 15 31.02 -52.54 -7.46
C ALA A 15 30.66 -51.06 -7.22
N ILE A 16 30.99 -50.17 -8.17
CA ILE A 16 30.49 -48.81 -8.19
C ILE A 16 29.12 -48.86 -8.86
N ASN A 17 28.09 -48.80 -8.04
CA ASN A 17 26.69 -48.71 -8.51
C ASN A 17 26.39 -47.26 -8.76
N ILE A 18 26.55 -46.76 -9.98
CA ILE A 18 26.15 -45.42 -10.39
C ILE A 18 24.68 -45.50 -10.83
N PRO A 19 23.73 -44.92 -10.09
CA PRO A 19 22.34 -44.91 -10.53
C PRO A 19 22.18 -43.95 -11.71
N PHE A 20 22.30 -44.46 -12.91
CA PHE A 20 22.18 -43.68 -14.15
C PHE A 20 20.82 -42.96 -14.25
N ASN A 21 19.77 -43.45 -13.62
CA ASN A 21 18.46 -42.80 -13.55
C ASN A 21 18.51 -41.43 -12.84
N GLU A 22 19.35 -41.26 -11.82
CA GLU A 22 19.50 -39.96 -11.13
C GLU A 22 20.26 -38.93 -11.98
N LEU A 23 21.15 -39.35 -12.84
CA LEU A 23 21.88 -38.46 -13.77
C LEU A 23 20.94 -37.87 -14.83
N PHE A 24 19.98 -38.64 -15.33
CA PHE A 24 18.99 -38.16 -16.30
C PHE A 24 17.97 -37.22 -15.68
N ASP A 25 17.71 -37.32 -14.39
CA ASP A 25 16.79 -36.42 -13.65
C ASP A 25 17.45 -35.09 -13.20
N LEU A 26 18.77 -35.01 -13.16
CA LEU A 26 19.50 -33.81 -12.75
C LEU A 26 19.31 -32.64 -13.75
N VAL A 27 19.37 -32.93 -15.05
CA VAL A 27 19.24 -31.89 -16.09
C VAL A 27 17.85 -31.21 -16.07
N PRO A 28 16.73 -31.93 -16.04
CA PRO A 28 15.41 -31.30 -15.93
C PRO A 28 15.19 -30.61 -14.57
N ARG A 29 15.77 -31.10 -13.46
CA ARG A 29 15.71 -30.44 -12.14
C ARG A 29 16.41 -29.08 -12.17
N VAL A 30 17.65 -29.03 -12.68
CA VAL A 30 18.40 -27.76 -12.79
C VAL A 30 17.70 -26.78 -13.71
N ARG A 31 17.11 -27.25 -14.81
CA ARG A 31 16.32 -26.40 -15.73
C ARG A 31 15.07 -25.86 -15.08
N ARG A 32 14.33 -26.66 -14.32
CA ARG A 32 13.17 -26.21 -13.55
C ARG A 32 13.55 -25.18 -12.48
N GLN A 33 14.64 -25.41 -11.73
CA GLN A 33 15.12 -24.46 -10.74
C GLN A 33 15.53 -23.12 -11.37
N LYS A 34 16.22 -23.12 -12.51
CA LYS A 34 16.55 -21.88 -13.24
C LYS A 34 15.31 -21.14 -13.71
N LEU A 35 14.27 -21.84 -14.17
CA LEU A 35 12.99 -21.25 -14.54
C LEU A 35 12.32 -20.66 -13.32
N THR A 36 12.26 -21.37 -12.20
CA THR A 36 11.67 -20.87 -10.94
C THR A 36 12.35 -19.61 -10.44
N VAL A 37 13.68 -19.56 -10.47
CA VAL A 37 14.43 -18.34 -10.10
C VAL A 37 14.12 -17.20 -11.04
N LYS A 38 14.09 -17.45 -12.36
CA LYS A 38 13.74 -16.41 -13.35
C LYS A 38 12.31 -15.89 -13.16
N THR A 39 11.35 -16.78 -12.89
CA THR A 39 9.98 -16.40 -12.59
C THR A 39 9.91 -15.56 -11.31
N ALA A 40 10.60 -15.94 -10.25
CA ALA A 40 10.66 -15.19 -9.00
C ALA A 40 11.25 -13.78 -9.17
N VAL A 41 12.27 -13.63 -10.03
CA VAL A 41 12.83 -12.30 -10.35
C VAL A 41 11.82 -11.44 -11.10
N LEU A 42 11.13 -11.99 -12.11
CA LEU A 42 10.10 -11.29 -12.86
C LEU A 42 8.91 -10.91 -11.98
N GLU A 43 8.45 -11.80 -11.11
CA GLU A 43 7.40 -11.53 -10.14
C GLU A 43 7.77 -10.40 -9.18
N ARG A 44 9.05 -10.35 -8.76
CA ARG A 44 9.56 -9.25 -7.93
C ARG A 44 9.53 -7.91 -8.69
N GLU A 45 9.93 -7.90 -9.96
CA GLU A 45 9.86 -6.69 -10.80
C GLU A 45 8.41 -6.21 -10.98
N VAL A 46 7.50 -7.11 -11.28
CA VAL A 46 6.06 -6.78 -11.41
C VAL A 46 5.53 -6.19 -10.10
N LYS A 47 5.79 -6.84 -8.96
CA LYS A 47 5.37 -6.31 -7.65
C LYS A 47 5.97 -4.96 -7.33
N PHE A 48 7.20 -4.71 -7.74
CA PHE A 48 7.86 -3.43 -7.54
C PHE A 48 7.20 -2.31 -8.37
N GLU A 49 6.84 -2.60 -9.62
CA GLU A 49 6.11 -1.65 -10.47
C GLU A 49 4.66 -1.42 -9.99
N GLU A 50 4.00 -2.47 -9.49
CA GLU A 50 2.68 -2.34 -8.84
C GLU A 50 2.75 -1.43 -7.61
N MET A 51 3.75 -1.62 -6.74
CA MET A 51 3.95 -0.79 -5.55
C MET A 51 4.24 0.68 -5.91
N LYS A 52 5.05 0.94 -6.93
CA LYS A 52 5.28 2.31 -7.43
C LYS A 52 3.99 2.97 -7.88
N ARG A 53 3.16 2.24 -8.65
CA ARG A 53 1.86 2.74 -9.12
C ARG A 53 0.95 3.06 -7.94
N GLU A 54 0.85 2.17 -6.96
CA GLU A 54 0.07 2.37 -5.76
C GLU A 54 0.49 3.64 -4.99
N ILE A 55 1.80 3.85 -4.81
CA ILE A 55 2.32 5.06 -4.15
C ILE A 55 1.95 6.32 -4.93
N ILE A 56 2.06 6.31 -6.26
CA ILE A 56 1.68 7.44 -7.10
C ILE A 56 0.19 7.75 -6.98
N GLU A 57 -0.67 6.73 -6.99
CA GLU A 57 -2.12 6.87 -6.83
C GLU A 57 -2.49 7.43 -5.44
N LEU A 58 -1.85 6.92 -4.39
CA LEU A 58 -2.05 7.42 -3.02
C LEU A 58 -1.61 8.88 -2.88
N TYR A 59 -0.48 9.24 -3.48
CA TYR A 59 0.01 10.62 -3.48
C TYR A 59 -0.92 11.57 -4.23
N ALA A 60 -1.39 11.18 -5.42
CA ALA A 60 -2.34 11.95 -6.20
C ALA A 60 -3.66 12.14 -5.45
N THR A 61 -4.16 11.08 -4.80
CA THR A 61 -5.36 11.12 -3.95
C THR A 61 -5.19 12.07 -2.78
N ALA A 62 -4.09 11.97 -2.03
CA ALA A 62 -3.81 12.87 -0.91
C ALA A 62 -3.73 14.34 -1.34
N THR A 63 -3.09 14.60 -2.49
CA THR A 63 -2.99 15.96 -3.05
C THR A 63 -4.35 16.51 -3.46
N SER A 64 -5.19 15.68 -4.11
CA SER A 64 -6.55 16.05 -4.47
C SER A 64 -7.40 16.40 -3.24
N GLN A 65 -7.32 15.56 -2.20
CA GLN A 65 -8.05 15.78 -0.96
C GLN A 65 -7.59 17.02 -0.21
N LEU A 66 -6.30 17.37 -0.26
CA LEU A 66 -5.79 18.63 0.29
C LEU A 66 -6.40 19.85 -0.43
N ASN A 67 -6.57 19.79 -1.75
CA ASN A 67 -7.22 20.85 -2.49
C ASN A 67 -8.72 20.97 -2.12
N VAL A 68 -9.41 19.83 -1.98
CA VAL A 68 -10.80 19.81 -1.50
C VAL A 68 -10.90 20.41 -0.09
N LEU A 69 -9.98 20.07 0.82
CA LEU A 69 -9.96 20.63 2.18
C LEU A 69 -9.82 22.16 2.16
N LYS A 70 -8.96 22.72 1.29
CA LYS A 70 -8.83 24.19 1.14
C LYS A 70 -10.14 24.83 0.70
N LEU A 71 -10.81 24.25 -0.32
CA LEU A 71 -12.11 24.76 -0.79
C LEU A 71 -13.18 24.66 0.31
N ARG A 72 -13.16 23.61 1.14
CA ARG A 72 -14.08 23.46 2.26
C ARG A 72 -13.79 24.44 3.39
N ALA A 73 -12.52 24.78 3.64
CA ALA A 73 -12.14 25.83 4.59
C ALA A 73 -12.67 27.20 4.15
N GLU A 74 -12.50 27.56 2.87
CA GLU A 74 -13.03 28.82 2.32
C GLU A 74 -14.57 28.87 2.38
N ALA A 75 -15.23 27.75 2.06
CA ALA A 75 -16.69 27.66 2.17
C ALA A 75 -17.19 27.80 3.61
N LEU A 76 -16.47 27.24 4.58
CA LEU A 76 -16.79 27.39 6.01
C LEU A 76 -16.60 28.85 6.47
N GLU A 77 -15.51 29.51 6.05
CA GLU A 77 -15.28 30.91 6.37
C GLU A 77 -16.41 31.79 5.83
N LEU A 78 -16.82 31.57 4.58
CA LEU A 78 -17.94 32.29 3.97
C LEU A 78 -19.26 32.03 4.73
N ALA A 79 -19.54 30.78 5.09
CA ALA A 79 -20.75 30.42 5.85
C ALA A 79 -20.77 31.07 7.26
N ASN A 80 -19.58 31.15 7.91
CA ASN A 80 -19.44 31.87 9.19
C ASN A 80 -19.75 33.36 9.02
N MET A 81 -19.19 34.02 8.01
CA MET A 81 -19.45 35.43 7.72
C MET A 81 -20.95 35.68 7.44
N GLN A 82 -21.61 34.80 6.66
CA GLN A 82 -23.02 34.92 6.36
C GLN A 82 -23.88 34.75 7.62
N TYR A 83 -23.56 33.82 8.48
CA TYR A 83 -24.22 33.64 9.76
C TYR A 83 -24.08 34.85 10.68
N ASP A 84 -22.86 35.42 10.79
CA ASP A 84 -22.59 36.63 11.58
C ASP A 84 -23.40 37.84 11.09
N ILE A 85 -23.58 37.98 9.76
CA ILE A 85 -24.41 39.02 9.16
C ILE A 85 -25.90 38.77 9.50
N ALA A 86 -26.33 37.51 9.36
CA ALA A 86 -27.71 37.13 9.67
C ALA A 86 -28.02 37.35 11.16
N GLU A 87 -27.10 37.04 12.06
CA GLU A 87 -27.28 37.29 13.51
C GLU A 87 -27.44 38.79 13.81
N LYS A 88 -26.60 39.66 13.20
CA LYS A 88 -26.73 41.11 13.33
C LYS A 88 -28.07 41.62 12.77
N ASN A 89 -28.50 41.10 11.62
CA ASN A 89 -29.77 41.45 11.00
C ASN A 89 -30.98 41.01 11.86
N PHE A 90 -30.89 39.84 12.50
CA PHE A 90 -31.87 39.36 13.42
C PHE A 90 -32.00 40.26 14.67
N VAL A 91 -30.87 40.64 15.28
CA VAL A 91 -30.84 41.57 16.40
C VAL A 91 -31.48 42.94 16.03
N ASN A 92 -31.28 43.38 14.79
CA ASN A 92 -31.87 44.60 14.25
C ASN A 92 -33.33 44.43 13.77
N ASN A 93 -33.96 43.26 14.00
CA ASN A 93 -35.31 42.91 13.54
C ASN A 93 -35.51 43.00 12.01
N THR A 94 -34.44 42.85 11.22
CA THR A 94 -34.50 42.92 9.76
C THR A 94 -34.86 41.58 9.15
N ILE A 95 -34.56 40.47 9.83
CA ILE A 95 -34.88 39.08 9.42
C ILE A 95 -35.62 38.37 10.55
N ASN A 96 -36.34 37.32 10.21
CA ASN A 96 -37.07 36.49 11.17
C ASN A 96 -36.21 35.30 11.67
N THR A 97 -36.73 34.59 12.67
CA THR A 97 -36.07 33.40 13.25
C THR A 97 -35.90 32.28 12.24
N GLY A 98 -36.82 32.15 11.27
CA GLY A 98 -36.70 31.13 10.19
C GLY A 98 -35.47 31.38 9.31
N ASP A 99 -35.27 32.64 8.90
CA ASP A 99 -34.12 33.04 8.07
C ASP A 99 -32.81 32.82 8.83
N LEU A 100 -32.73 33.19 10.11
CA LEU A 100 -31.55 32.92 10.94
C LEU A 100 -31.26 31.41 11.07
N SER A 101 -32.33 30.60 11.23
CA SER A 101 -32.18 29.14 11.31
C SER A 101 -31.61 28.53 10.05
N VAL A 102 -32.00 29.03 8.87
CA VAL A 102 -31.47 28.60 7.58
C VAL A 102 -29.96 28.90 7.47
N GLU A 103 -29.53 30.09 7.89
CA GLU A 103 -28.11 30.45 7.85
C GLU A 103 -27.31 29.63 8.89
N LYS A 104 -27.88 29.30 10.03
CA LYS A 104 -27.29 28.39 11.02
C LYS A 104 -27.12 26.97 10.48
N GLU A 105 -28.10 26.46 9.76
CA GLU A 105 -28.02 25.15 9.10
C GLU A 105 -26.95 25.13 8.03
N ARG A 106 -26.81 26.18 7.20
CA ARG A 106 -25.76 26.33 6.23
C ARG A 106 -24.35 26.31 6.87
N GLN A 107 -24.18 27.07 7.96
CA GLN A 107 -22.95 27.08 8.74
C GLN A 107 -22.60 25.68 9.26
N SER A 108 -23.59 24.98 9.86
CA SER A 108 -23.40 23.64 10.40
C SER A 108 -23.03 22.63 9.31
N THR A 109 -23.66 22.69 8.15
CA THR A 109 -23.37 21.84 6.99
C THR A 109 -21.96 22.10 6.44
N ALA A 110 -21.54 23.37 6.37
CA ALA A 110 -20.18 23.73 5.93
C ALA A 110 -19.13 23.23 6.91
N LEU A 111 -19.37 23.32 8.22
CA LEU A 111 -18.49 22.80 9.26
C LEU A 111 -18.37 21.27 9.17
N GLU A 112 -19.48 20.56 9.02
CA GLU A 112 -19.46 19.10 8.85
C GLU A 112 -18.66 18.68 7.61
N ALA A 113 -18.87 19.37 6.48
CA ALA A 113 -18.14 19.10 5.25
C ALA A 113 -16.64 19.36 5.39
N PHE A 114 -16.23 20.40 6.13
CA PHE A 114 -14.85 20.69 6.44
C PHE A 114 -14.21 19.60 7.32
N GLU A 115 -14.84 19.24 8.42
CA GLU A 115 -14.33 18.20 9.32
C GLU A 115 -14.23 16.84 8.64
N LYS A 116 -15.19 16.48 7.81
CA LYS A 116 -15.12 15.27 6.97
C LYS A 116 -13.93 15.30 6.01
N SER A 117 -13.72 16.42 5.32
CA SER A 117 -12.56 16.56 4.42
C SER A 117 -11.23 16.49 5.18
N ARG A 118 -11.15 17.10 6.37
CA ARG A 118 -9.99 17.04 7.24
C ARG A 118 -9.66 15.61 7.68
N PHE A 119 -10.69 14.83 8.02
CA PHE A 119 -10.54 13.42 8.35
C PHE A 119 -10.02 12.62 7.16
N GLU A 120 -10.58 12.80 5.95
CA GLU A 120 -10.14 12.07 4.76
C GLU A 120 -8.68 12.40 4.36
N VAL A 121 -8.27 13.65 4.46
CA VAL A 121 -6.86 14.07 4.26
C VAL A 121 -5.95 13.38 5.26
N THR A 122 -6.30 13.42 6.54
CA THR A 122 -5.49 12.78 7.59
C THR A 122 -5.35 11.28 7.35
N LYS A 123 -6.44 10.62 7.01
CA LYS A 123 -6.45 9.19 6.67
C LYS A 123 -5.55 8.88 5.48
N SER A 124 -5.62 9.66 4.40
CA SER A 124 -4.80 9.46 3.20
C SER A 124 -3.31 9.65 3.49
N LEU A 125 -2.96 10.66 4.29
CA LEU A 125 -1.58 10.89 4.69
C LEU A 125 -1.05 9.76 5.58
N MET A 126 -1.87 9.24 6.51
CA MET A 126 -1.50 8.08 7.33
C MET A 126 -1.27 6.82 6.48
N ILE A 127 -2.14 6.56 5.50
CA ILE A 127 -1.96 5.42 4.58
C ILE A 127 -0.65 5.58 3.80
N LEU A 128 -0.38 6.76 3.28
CA LEU A 128 0.85 7.06 2.54
C LEU A 128 2.08 6.87 3.43
N GLU A 129 2.04 7.31 4.68
CA GLU A 129 3.11 7.12 5.67
C GLU A 129 3.39 5.63 5.94
N VAL A 130 2.33 4.82 6.10
CA VAL A 130 2.45 3.38 6.32
C VAL A 130 3.07 2.68 5.11
N VAL A 131 2.61 3.00 3.90
CA VAL A 131 3.09 2.36 2.66
C VAL A 131 4.53 2.78 2.34
N THR A 132 4.87 4.05 2.52
CA THR A 132 6.22 4.57 2.23
C THR A 132 7.20 4.35 3.37
N ARG A 133 6.71 4.00 4.56
CA ARG A 133 7.49 3.93 5.82
C ARG A 133 8.26 5.21 6.15
N THR A 134 7.78 6.34 5.62
CA THR A 134 8.40 7.65 5.82
C THR A 134 7.46 8.53 6.62
N PRO A 135 7.87 9.10 7.77
CA PRO A 135 7.02 9.98 8.55
C PRO A 135 6.70 11.26 7.77
N ILE A 136 5.45 11.45 7.41
CA ILE A 136 4.95 12.61 6.65
C ILE A 136 4.32 13.62 7.60
N LEU A 137 3.62 13.12 8.62
CA LEU A 137 3.02 13.94 9.66
C LEU A 137 4.06 14.22 10.74
N LYS A 138 4.54 15.46 10.83
CA LYS A 138 5.32 15.89 12.00
C LYS A 138 4.39 15.95 13.21
N LYS A 139 4.77 15.23 14.27
CA LYS A 139 4.18 15.37 15.60
C LYS A 139 4.37 16.78 16.14
#